data_477bfb81cd3eb5765fc8bd1de363a69d
#
_entry.id   477bfb81cd3eb5765fc8bd1de363a69d
#
_cell.length_a   1.000
_cell.length_b   1.000
_cell.length_c   1.000
_cell.angle_alpha   90.00
_cell.angle_beta   90.00
_cell.angle_gamma   90.00
#
_symmetry.space_group_name_H-M   'P 1'
#
loop_
_entity.id
_entity.type
_entity.pdbx_description
1 polymer ?
#
loop_
_entity_poly.entity_id
_entity_poly.type
_entity_poly.pdbx_seq_one_letter_code
_entity_poly.pdbx_strand_id
1 'polypeptide(L)'
;MLREKMDNNNEITINLLLLGKTQCGKSSLGNSLLGSYEFESRIFPQSVTKECRLCKMRIPDFARRMGRELGLRLQVLDTPGIPHSSLNQDEVKKRVRKALSEHFPEGLHMALLVLRADILHCEEDNQHTVKLTEDLLGPNWKYFTAVVFTHAEKLDDMRMTEEKYTNMASKSLCTLLETVHGRSIFRDYPIERPQEERAVLVNQILHFIRQNSYQTLTPI
;
A
#
# COMPACT_ATOMS: atom_id res chain seq x y z
N MET A 1 23.07 -5.57 14.20
CA MET A 1 22.75 -6.78 14.96
C MET A 1 21.24 -6.81 15.15
N LEU A 2 20.54 -7.41 14.19
CA LEU A 2 19.07 -7.46 14.12
C LEU A 2 18.56 -8.43 15.19
N ARG A 3 18.07 -7.89 16.30
CA ARG A 3 17.14 -8.63 17.15
C ARG A 3 15.74 -8.48 16.55
N GLU A 4 15.44 -9.31 15.53
CA GLU A 4 14.07 -9.64 15.23
C GLU A 4 13.49 -10.28 16.48
N LYS A 5 12.46 -9.66 17.07
CA LYS A 5 11.59 -10.34 18.01
C LYS A 5 10.91 -11.47 17.23
N MET A 6 11.53 -12.65 17.25
CA MET A 6 10.88 -13.85 16.77
C MET A 6 9.80 -14.19 17.80
N ASP A 7 8.54 -13.93 17.44
CA ASP A 7 7.44 -14.63 18.09
C ASP A 7 7.73 -16.12 18.04
N ASN A 8 7.34 -16.85 19.08
CA ASN A 8 7.61 -18.29 19.29
C ASN A 8 7.12 -19.23 18.16
N ASN A 9 6.67 -18.70 17.04
CA ASN A 9 6.01 -19.42 15.94
C ASN A 9 6.73 -19.36 14.60
N ASN A 10 8.02 -19.16 14.49
CA ASN A 10 8.70 -19.15 13.19
C ASN A 10 7.96 -18.33 12.09
N GLU A 11 7.42 -17.18 12.43
CA GLU A 11 6.67 -16.30 11.51
C GLU A 11 7.34 -14.93 11.41
N ILE A 12 7.32 -14.37 10.20
CA ILE A 12 7.67 -12.98 9.94
C ILE A 12 6.34 -12.22 9.80
N THR A 13 6.13 -11.16 10.57
CA THR A 13 4.95 -10.31 10.43
C THR A 13 5.29 -9.07 9.61
N ILE A 14 4.46 -8.78 8.60
CA ILE A 14 4.58 -7.59 7.75
C ILE A 14 3.28 -6.77 7.87
N ASN A 15 3.43 -5.51 8.24
CA ASN A 15 2.35 -4.54 8.43
C ASN A 15 2.29 -3.59 7.25
N LEU A 16 1.18 -3.58 6.52
CA LEU A 16 0.94 -2.74 5.34
C LEU A 16 -0.23 -1.80 5.58
N LEU A 17 -0.09 -0.55 5.14
CA LEU A 17 -1.12 0.47 5.16
C LEU A 17 -1.50 0.85 3.72
N LEU A 18 -2.80 0.90 3.40
CA LEU A 18 -3.28 1.36 2.10
C LEU A 18 -3.77 2.80 2.21
N LEU A 19 -3.16 3.70 1.46
CA LEU A 19 -3.51 5.12 1.36
C LEU A 19 -3.88 5.49 -0.07
N GLY A 20 -4.70 6.50 -0.25
CA GLY A 20 -5.05 7.05 -1.57
C GLY A 20 -6.48 7.58 -1.63
N LYS A 21 -6.86 8.11 -2.79
CA LYS A 21 -8.19 8.69 -3.02
C LYS A 21 -9.30 7.65 -2.94
N THR A 22 -10.52 8.13 -2.76
CA THR A 22 -11.72 7.28 -2.95
C THR A 22 -11.72 6.72 -4.38
N GLN A 23 -12.08 5.44 -4.52
CA GLN A 23 -12.16 4.72 -5.80
C GLN A 23 -10.83 4.54 -6.56
N CYS A 24 -9.69 4.71 -5.90
CA CYS A 24 -8.40 4.40 -6.53
C CYS A 24 -8.00 2.91 -6.48
N GLY A 25 -8.84 2.02 -5.95
CA GLY A 25 -8.56 0.58 -5.91
C GLY A 25 -7.87 0.06 -4.65
N LYS A 26 -7.83 0.81 -3.53
CA LYS A 26 -7.20 0.37 -2.26
C LYS A 26 -7.72 -0.97 -1.76
N SER A 27 -9.05 -1.08 -1.58
CA SER A 27 -9.68 -2.31 -1.08
C SER A 27 -9.47 -3.50 -2.03
N SER A 28 -9.45 -3.25 -3.33
CA SER A 28 -9.14 -4.26 -4.35
C SER A 28 -7.67 -4.71 -4.24
N LEU A 29 -6.73 -3.77 -4.10
CA LEU A 29 -5.32 -4.09 -3.85
C LEU A 29 -5.14 -4.89 -2.56
N GLY A 30 -5.87 -4.53 -1.50
CA GLY A 30 -5.89 -5.27 -0.24
C GLY A 30 -6.34 -6.72 -0.43
N ASN A 31 -7.38 -6.95 -1.23
CA ASN A 31 -7.86 -8.27 -1.58
C ASN A 31 -6.81 -9.10 -2.35
N SER A 32 -6.09 -8.47 -3.28
CA SER A 32 -4.97 -9.12 -3.98
C SER A 32 -3.85 -9.52 -3.03
N LEU A 33 -3.47 -8.64 -2.10
CA LEU A 33 -2.44 -8.91 -1.09
C LEU A 33 -2.83 -10.08 -0.19
N LEU A 34 -4.10 -10.17 0.17
CA LEU A 34 -4.62 -11.25 1.00
C LEU A 34 -4.92 -12.54 0.19
N GLY A 35 -5.07 -12.43 -1.13
CA GLY A 35 -5.51 -13.53 -1.99
C GLY A 35 -6.95 -13.98 -1.73
N SER A 36 -7.77 -13.09 -1.18
CA SER A 36 -9.16 -13.34 -0.79
C SER A 36 -9.97 -12.05 -0.81
N TYR A 37 -11.29 -12.14 -0.90
CA TYR A 37 -12.20 -10.98 -0.95
C TYR A 37 -12.63 -10.54 0.46
N GLU A 38 -11.68 -10.06 1.27
CA GLU A 38 -11.92 -9.64 2.64
C GLU A 38 -12.47 -8.21 2.75
N PHE A 39 -12.05 -7.33 1.84
CA PHE A 39 -12.50 -5.95 1.78
C PHE A 39 -13.63 -5.80 0.78
N GLU A 40 -14.67 -5.05 1.14
CA GLU A 40 -15.71 -4.69 0.20
C GLU A 40 -15.13 -3.75 -0.87
N SER A 41 -15.12 -4.23 -2.11
CA SER A 41 -14.61 -3.50 -3.27
C SER A 41 -15.68 -3.45 -4.34
N ARG A 42 -16.39 -2.31 -4.44
CA ARG A 42 -17.44 -2.08 -5.44
C ARG A 42 -17.30 -0.69 -6.03
N ILE A 43 -17.62 -0.58 -7.31
CA ILE A 43 -17.77 0.73 -7.97
C ILE A 43 -19.11 1.31 -7.52
N PHE A 44 -19.07 2.32 -6.64
CA PHE A 44 -20.25 2.99 -6.12
C PHE A 44 -20.05 4.50 -6.13
N PRO A 45 -21.09 5.33 -6.36
CA PRO A 45 -20.97 6.80 -6.38
C PRO A 45 -20.47 7.40 -5.05
N GLN A 46 -20.64 6.69 -3.95
CA GLN A 46 -20.19 7.09 -2.62
C GLN A 46 -19.02 6.24 -2.14
N SER A 47 -18.25 6.78 -1.19
CA SER A 47 -17.16 6.04 -0.55
C SER A 47 -17.69 4.80 0.18
N VAL A 48 -17.23 3.62 -0.22
CA VAL A 48 -17.63 2.34 0.38
C VAL A 48 -16.98 2.16 1.75
N THR A 49 -15.68 2.41 1.84
CA THR A 49 -14.91 2.28 3.08
C THR A 49 -15.08 3.51 3.96
N LYS A 50 -15.78 3.39 5.08
CA LYS A 50 -16.03 4.47 6.05
C LYS A 50 -15.09 4.43 7.26
N GLU A 51 -14.55 3.25 7.56
CA GLU A 51 -13.68 2.98 8.71
C GLU A 51 -12.42 2.25 8.27
N CYS A 52 -11.35 2.38 9.05
CA CYS A 52 -10.16 1.59 8.83
C CYS A 52 -10.46 0.13 9.20
N ARG A 53 -10.08 -0.79 8.33
CA ARG A 53 -10.31 -2.23 8.53
C ARG A 53 -9.01 -3.00 8.38
N LEU A 54 -8.65 -3.73 9.43
CA LEU A 54 -7.50 -4.64 9.42
C LEU A 54 -7.93 -6.04 9.00
N CYS A 55 -7.27 -6.59 8.00
CA CYS A 55 -7.36 -8.01 7.64
C CYS A 55 -5.98 -8.66 7.69
N LYS A 56 -5.95 -9.95 8.00
CA LYS A 56 -4.72 -10.71 8.23
C LYS A 56 -4.74 -11.99 7.41
N MET A 57 -3.59 -12.32 6.83
CA MET A 57 -3.39 -13.57 6.11
C MET A 57 -2.11 -14.24 6.61
N ARG A 58 -2.14 -15.56 6.69
CA ARG A 58 -0.97 -16.39 6.97
C ARG A 58 -0.59 -17.18 5.72
N ILE A 59 0.65 -17.07 5.32
CA ILE A 59 1.25 -17.86 4.25
C ILE A 59 2.24 -18.82 4.93
N PRO A 60 1.90 -20.12 5.07
CA PRO A 60 2.82 -21.09 5.64
C PRO A 60 3.99 -21.33 4.69
N ASP A 61 5.11 -21.79 5.23
CA ASP A 61 6.29 -22.23 4.48
C ASP A 61 6.76 -21.23 3.41
N PHE A 62 6.62 -19.94 3.73
CA PHE A 62 6.92 -18.82 2.82
C PHE A 62 8.41 -18.74 2.50
N ALA A 63 9.27 -19.01 3.45
CA ALA A 63 10.73 -18.97 3.30
C ALA A 63 11.41 -20.03 4.17
N ARG A 64 12.67 -20.31 3.86
CA ARG A 64 13.48 -21.23 4.65
C ARG A 64 14.72 -20.50 5.19
N ARG A 65 14.94 -20.56 6.51
CA ARG A 65 16.10 -19.97 7.17
C ARG A 65 16.73 -20.96 8.12
N MET A 66 18.04 -21.22 7.96
CA MET A 66 18.79 -22.16 8.81
C MET A 66 18.12 -23.53 8.95
N GLY A 67 17.55 -24.07 7.85
CA GLY A 67 16.88 -25.36 7.84
C GLY A 67 15.47 -25.38 8.43
N ARG A 68 14.95 -24.25 8.92
CA ARG A 68 13.59 -24.11 9.46
C ARG A 68 12.70 -23.38 8.47
N GLU A 69 11.47 -23.83 8.32
CA GLU A 69 10.45 -23.17 7.56
C GLU A 69 9.92 -21.95 8.34
N LEU A 70 9.75 -20.84 7.62
CA LEU A 70 9.22 -19.59 8.13
C LEU A 70 7.90 -19.28 7.46
N GLY A 71 6.86 -19.04 8.25
CA GLY A 71 5.61 -18.47 7.77
C GLY A 71 5.71 -16.96 7.58
N LEU A 72 4.87 -16.42 6.73
CA LEU A 72 4.65 -14.98 6.58
C LEU A 72 3.24 -14.64 7.06
N ARG A 73 3.15 -13.74 8.05
CA ARG A 73 1.89 -13.12 8.47
C ARG A 73 1.80 -11.75 7.84
N LEU A 74 0.89 -11.60 6.90
CA LEU A 74 0.60 -10.33 6.26
C LEU A 74 -0.58 -9.67 6.96
N GLN A 75 -0.42 -8.43 7.40
CA GLN A 75 -1.45 -7.60 8.00
C GLN A 75 -1.67 -6.39 7.10
N VAL A 76 -2.88 -6.21 6.60
CA VAL A 76 -3.25 -5.14 5.67
C VAL A 76 -4.32 -4.28 6.31
N LEU A 77 -4.02 -2.99 6.50
CA LEU A 77 -4.94 -1.98 7.00
C LEU A 77 -5.47 -1.17 5.82
N ASP A 78 -6.72 -1.42 5.44
CA ASP A 78 -7.45 -0.60 4.46
C ASP A 78 -8.03 0.64 5.13
N THR A 79 -7.99 1.77 4.44
CA THR A 79 -8.40 3.07 4.97
C THR A 79 -9.48 3.74 4.11
N PRO A 80 -10.30 4.63 4.71
CA PRO A 80 -11.14 5.52 3.94
C PRO A 80 -10.32 6.33 2.93
N GLY A 81 -10.88 6.54 1.75
CA GLY A 81 -10.23 7.39 0.75
C GLY A 81 -10.21 8.86 1.15
N ILE A 82 -9.22 9.61 0.68
CA ILE A 82 -9.11 11.05 0.89
C ILE A 82 -9.00 11.74 -0.47
N PRO A 83 -9.93 12.65 -0.83
CA PRO A 83 -11.11 13.07 -0.05
C PRO A 83 -12.13 11.94 0.12
N HIS A 84 -12.92 12.02 1.18
CA HIS A 84 -14.03 11.11 1.47
C HIS A 84 -15.38 11.80 1.26
N SER A 85 -16.39 11.05 0.79
CA SER A 85 -17.70 11.64 0.44
C SER A 85 -18.48 12.22 1.64
N SER A 86 -18.26 11.71 2.84
CA SER A 86 -19.02 12.07 4.05
C SER A 86 -18.17 12.41 5.28
N LEU A 87 -16.84 12.31 5.21
CA LEU A 87 -15.92 12.63 6.31
C LEU A 87 -15.02 13.79 5.88
N ASN A 88 -14.73 14.69 6.80
CA ASN A 88 -13.70 15.69 6.56
C ASN A 88 -12.29 15.06 6.67
N GLN A 89 -11.30 15.73 6.13
CA GLN A 89 -9.93 15.22 6.06
C GLN A 89 -9.32 14.96 7.44
N ASP A 90 -9.57 15.82 8.42
CA ASP A 90 -9.00 15.68 9.76
C ASP A 90 -9.60 14.49 10.50
N GLU A 91 -10.89 14.22 10.28
CA GLU A 91 -11.55 13.04 10.81
C GLU A 91 -10.96 11.74 10.23
N VAL A 92 -10.69 11.72 8.92
CA VAL A 92 -10.02 10.56 8.29
C VAL A 92 -8.61 10.39 8.85
N LYS A 93 -7.82 11.47 8.95
CA LYS A 93 -6.47 11.42 9.54
C LYS A 93 -6.50 10.86 10.96
N LYS A 94 -7.42 11.34 11.79
CA LYS A 94 -7.60 10.89 13.18
C LYS A 94 -7.91 9.39 13.25
N ARG A 95 -8.82 8.91 12.39
CA ARG A 95 -9.16 7.48 12.31
C ARG A 95 -7.97 6.62 11.88
N VAL A 96 -7.21 7.07 10.88
CA VAL A 96 -6.02 6.35 10.40
C VAL A 96 -4.95 6.29 11.49
N ARG A 97 -4.64 7.41 12.17
CA ARG A 97 -3.66 7.42 13.27
C ARG A 97 -4.08 6.50 14.41
N LYS A 98 -5.34 6.55 14.82
CA LYS A 98 -5.89 5.66 15.84
C LYS A 98 -5.73 4.19 15.43
N ALA A 99 -6.12 3.84 14.19
CA ALA A 99 -6.00 2.47 13.70
C ALA A 99 -4.54 2.00 13.61
N LEU A 100 -3.61 2.87 13.21
CA LEU A 100 -2.18 2.54 13.19
C LEU A 100 -1.65 2.25 14.60
N SER A 101 -1.96 3.08 15.60
CA SER A 101 -1.52 2.87 16.98
C SER A 101 -2.12 1.62 17.62
N GLU A 102 -3.37 1.29 17.29
CA GLU A 102 -4.07 0.12 17.82
C GLU A 102 -3.60 -1.19 17.18
N HIS A 103 -3.36 -1.18 15.86
CA HIS A 103 -3.11 -2.40 15.10
C HIS A 103 -1.63 -2.66 14.83
N PHE A 104 -0.81 -1.62 14.76
CA PHE A 104 0.62 -1.70 14.44
C PHE A 104 1.49 -1.06 15.54
N PRO A 105 1.38 -1.51 16.80
CA PRO A 105 2.15 -0.95 17.91
C PRO A 105 3.67 -1.13 17.72
N GLU A 106 4.10 -2.14 16.96
CA GLU A 106 5.51 -2.39 16.62
C GLU A 106 5.96 -1.62 15.37
N GLY A 107 5.06 -0.86 14.76
CA GLY A 107 5.32 -0.02 13.60
C GLY A 107 4.82 -0.58 12.27
N LEU A 108 4.88 0.28 11.27
CA LEU A 108 4.46 0.05 9.89
C LEU A 108 5.68 -0.32 9.04
N HIS A 109 5.62 -1.41 8.29
CA HIS A 109 6.70 -1.81 7.38
C HIS A 109 6.63 -1.05 6.05
N MET A 110 5.42 -0.86 5.49
CA MET A 110 5.24 -0.14 4.23
C MET A 110 3.84 0.46 4.10
N ALA A 111 3.76 1.72 3.72
CA ALA A 111 2.56 2.34 3.22
C ALA A 111 2.52 2.18 1.69
N LEU A 112 1.37 1.77 1.17
CA LEU A 112 1.11 1.67 -0.26
C LEU A 112 0.21 2.83 -0.66
N LEU A 113 0.79 3.80 -1.36
CA LEU A 113 0.08 4.94 -1.89
C LEU A 113 -0.55 4.55 -3.23
N VAL A 114 -1.85 4.35 -3.23
CA VAL A 114 -2.59 3.82 -4.38
C VAL A 114 -3.07 4.96 -5.27
N LEU A 115 -2.62 4.95 -6.50
CA LEU A 115 -2.97 5.89 -7.56
C LEU A 115 -3.56 5.12 -8.76
N ARG A 116 -4.33 5.79 -9.60
CA ARG A 116 -4.83 5.20 -10.86
C ARG A 116 -3.92 5.60 -12.01
N ALA A 117 -3.53 4.65 -12.85
CA ALA A 117 -2.70 4.91 -14.03
C ALA A 117 -3.50 5.55 -15.19
N ASP A 118 -4.81 5.30 -15.25
CA ASP A 118 -5.70 5.75 -16.32
C ASP A 118 -6.24 7.19 -16.16
N ILE A 119 -5.85 7.88 -15.08
CA ILE A 119 -6.29 9.24 -14.79
C ILE A 119 -5.09 10.20 -14.84
N LEU A 120 -5.25 11.35 -15.48
CA LEU A 120 -4.27 12.42 -15.39
C LEU A 120 -4.22 12.93 -13.94
N HIS A 121 -3.03 12.82 -13.34
CA HIS A 121 -2.77 13.35 -12.01
C HIS A 121 -2.43 14.84 -12.13
N CYS A 122 -3.30 15.73 -11.67
CA CYS A 122 -2.98 17.14 -11.60
C CYS A 122 -1.95 17.42 -10.49
N GLU A 123 -1.20 18.49 -10.66
CA GLU A 123 -0.10 18.82 -9.71
C GLU A 123 -0.61 19.03 -8.29
N GLU A 124 -1.74 19.72 -8.14
CA GLU A 124 -2.37 19.98 -6.83
C GLU A 124 -2.76 18.70 -6.10
N ASP A 125 -3.30 17.73 -6.81
CA ASP A 125 -3.69 16.44 -6.27
C ASP A 125 -2.52 15.64 -5.72
N ASN A 126 -1.39 15.65 -6.43
CA ASN A 126 -0.19 14.94 -6.01
C ASN A 126 0.46 15.62 -4.81
N GLN A 127 0.58 16.95 -4.81
CA GLN A 127 1.11 17.71 -3.68
C GLN A 127 0.25 17.51 -2.42
N HIS A 128 -1.06 17.52 -2.56
CA HIS A 128 -1.98 17.25 -1.47
C HIS A 128 -1.80 15.83 -0.90
N THR A 129 -1.64 14.85 -1.76
CA THR A 129 -1.44 13.45 -1.38
C THR A 129 -0.10 13.25 -0.63
N VAL A 130 0.98 13.89 -1.12
CA VAL A 130 2.30 13.89 -0.46
C VAL A 130 2.19 14.49 0.94
N LYS A 131 1.64 15.70 1.04
CA LYS A 131 1.45 16.39 2.32
C LYS A 131 0.63 15.58 3.31
N LEU A 132 -0.45 14.97 2.83
CA LEU A 132 -1.28 14.10 3.65
C LEU A 132 -0.49 12.90 4.18
N THR A 133 0.28 12.25 3.33
CA THR A 133 1.09 11.09 3.71
C THR A 133 2.15 11.48 4.74
N GLU A 134 2.80 12.62 4.56
CA GLU A 134 3.76 13.17 5.52
C GLU A 134 3.10 13.53 6.85
N ASP A 135 1.94 14.19 6.83
CA ASP A 135 1.15 14.50 8.02
C ASP A 135 0.76 13.24 8.81
N LEU A 136 0.45 12.14 8.13
CA LEU A 136 0.04 10.88 8.74
C LEU A 136 1.22 10.08 9.30
N LEU A 137 2.31 10.01 8.56
CA LEU A 137 3.41 9.09 8.83
C LEU A 137 4.67 9.78 9.36
N GLY A 138 4.70 11.12 9.38
CA GLY A 138 5.85 11.91 9.84
C GLY A 138 6.97 12.01 8.81
N PRO A 139 8.09 12.68 9.14
CA PRO A 139 9.12 13.10 8.17
C PRO A 139 9.84 11.95 7.47
N ASN A 140 9.84 10.77 8.05
CA ASN A 140 10.50 9.58 7.49
C ASN A 140 9.60 8.78 6.54
N TRP A 141 8.37 9.23 6.27
CA TRP A 141 7.38 8.54 5.43
C TRP A 141 7.95 8.03 4.10
N LYS A 142 8.82 8.81 3.48
CA LYS A 142 9.43 8.51 2.18
C LYS A 142 10.20 7.19 2.13
N TYR A 143 10.79 6.76 3.24
CA TYR A 143 11.52 5.50 3.30
C TYR A 143 10.61 4.29 3.47
N PHE A 144 9.37 4.52 3.91
CA PHE A 144 8.38 3.49 4.22
C PHE A 144 7.16 3.56 3.31
N THR A 145 7.31 4.17 2.12
CA THR A 145 6.21 4.29 1.17
C THR A 145 6.62 3.78 -0.21
N ALA A 146 5.69 3.10 -0.87
CA ALA A 146 5.75 2.76 -2.28
C ALA A 146 4.47 3.24 -2.97
N VAL A 147 4.56 3.59 -4.25
CA VAL A 147 3.40 3.94 -5.08
C VAL A 147 2.89 2.71 -5.79
N VAL A 148 1.58 2.48 -5.76
CA VAL A 148 0.94 1.40 -6.52
C VAL A 148 -0.03 2.01 -7.51
N PHE A 149 0.25 1.84 -8.79
CA PHE A 149 -0.62 2.26 -9.88
C PHE A 149 -1.61 1.13 -10.20
N THR A 150 -2.90 1.40 -10.03
CA THR A 150 -3.99 0.52 -10.45
C THR A 150 -4.46 0.90 -11.85
N HIS A 151 -5.23 0.03 -12.49
CA HIS A 151 -5.72 0.21 -13.88
C HIS A 151 -4.57 0.33 -14.89
N ALA A 152 -3.49 -0.41 -14.67
CA ALA A 152 -2.32 -0.39 -15.54
C ALA A 152 -2.61 -1.04 -16.91
N GLU A 153 -3.61 -1.92 -17.02
CA GLU A 153 -4.10 -2.47 -18.29
C GLU A 153 -4.50 -1.37 -19.29
N LYS A 154 -4.85 -0.19 -18.81
CA LYS A 154 -5.16 0.96 -19.68
C LYS A 154 -3.94 1.55 -20.38
N LEU A 155 -2.74 1.30 -19.87
CA LEU A 155 -1.50 1.69 -20.55
C LEU A 155 -1.30 0.88 -21.82
N ASP A 156 -1.69 -0.38 -21.83
CA ASP A 156 -1.62 -1.25 -23.04
C ASP A 156 -2.58 -0.72 -24.13
N ASP A 157 -3.78 -0.30 -23.77
CA ASP A 157 -4.72 0.33 -24.68
C ASP A 157 -4.10 1.57 -25.37
N MET A 158 -3.25 2.30 -24.65
CA MET A 158 -2.53 3.49 -25.12
C MET A 158 -1.18 3.18 -25.76
N ARG A 159 -0.79 1.91 -25.86
CA ARG A 159 0.54 1.46 -26.32
C ARG A 159 1.68 2.13 -25.55
N MET A 160 1.50 2.26 -24.25
CA MET A 160 2.39 2.96 -23.34
C MET A 160 3.03 1.95 -22.37
N THR A 161 4.35 1.94 -22.28
CA THR A 161 5.07 1.17 -21.25
C THR A 161 5.05 1.91 -19.92
N GLU A 162 5.22 1.20 -18.81
CA GLU A 162 5.35 1.79 -17.46
C GLU A 162 6.47 2.85 -17.41
N GLU A 163 7.62 2.58 -18.03
CA GLU A 163 8.74 3.52 -18.13
C GLU A 163 8.33 4.80 -18.90
N LYS A 164 7.66 4.64 -20.05
CA LYS A 164 7.18 5.78 -20.83
C LYS A 164 6.16 6.60 -20.04
N TYR A 165 5.25 5.93 -19.31
CA TYR A 165 4.27 6.58 -18.45
C TYR A 165 4.94 7.43 -17.38
N THR A 166 5.93 6.87 -16.66
CA THR A 166 6.66 7.58 -15.62
C THR A 166 7.48 8.76 -16.17
N ASN A 167 8.09 8.60 -17.34
CA ASN A 167 8.87 9.67 -18.01
C ASN A 167 7.99 10.82 -18.54
N MET A 168 6.74 10.54 -18.88
CA MET A 168 5.76 11.54 -19.35
C MET A 168 4.88 12.10 -18.23
N ALA A 169 5.06 11.63 -17.00
CA ALA A 169 4.27 12.04 -15.85
C ALA A 169 4.41 13.54 -15.53
N SER A 170 3.44 14.09 -14.82
CA SER A 170 3.53 15.47 -14.32
C SER A 170 4.75 15.65 -13.42
N LYS A 171 5.29 16.87 -13.35
CA LYS A 171 6.44 17.17 -12.50
C LYS A 171 6.22 16.74 -11.05
N SER A 172 5.01 16.92 -10.51
CA SER A 172 4.67 16.52 -9.15
C SER A 172 4.67 15.00 -8.97
N LEU A 173 4.24 14.23 -9.97
CA LEU A 173 4.30 12.77 -9.92
C LEU A 173 5.75 12.27 -10.03
N CYS A 174 6.55 12.85 -10.91
CA CYS A 174 7.99 12.55 -10.99
C CYS A 174 8.67 12.81 -9.64
N THR A 175 8.42 13.99 -9.03
CA THR A 175 8.97 14.33 -7.71
C THR A 175 8.52 13.34 -6.62
N LEU A 176 7.25 12.90 -6.65
CA LEU A 176 6.77 11.86 -5.73
C LEU A 176 7.54 10.56 -5.90
N LEU A 177 7.69 10.07 -7.14
CA LEU A 177 8.41 8.84 -7.43
C LEU A 177 9.88 8.91 -7.00
N GLU A 178 10.56 10.03 -7.27
CA GLU A 178 11.92 10.29 -6.79
C GLU A 178 11.98 10.29 -5.25
N THR A 179 11.03 10.94 -4.58
CA THR A 179 10.95 11.01 -3.12
C THR A 179 10.82 9.64 -2.48
N VAL A 180 10.07 8.73 -3.08
CA VAL A 180 9.95 7.34 -2.60
C VAL A 180 11.02 6.42 -3.22
N HIS A 181 12.10 6.97 -3.75
CA HIS A 181 13.25 6.23 -4.31
C HIS A 181 12.87 5.26 -5.44
N GLY A 182 11.95 5.66 -6.32
CA GLY A 182 11.50 4.87 -7.46
C GLY A 182 10.68 3.63 -7.10
N ARG A 183 10.24 3.47 -5.84
CA ARG A 183 9.42 2.33 -5.44
C ARG A 183 8.01 2.46 -6.00
N SER A 184 7.80 1.87 -7.17
CA SER A 184 6.52 1.83 -7.85
C SER A 184 6.17 0.41 -8.29
N ILE A 185 4.88 0.11 -8.32
CA ILE A 185 4.31 -1.15 -8.77
C ILE A 185 3.12 -0.80 -9.66
N PHE A 186 3.02 -1.42 -10.82
CA PHE A 186 1.88 -1.30 -11.72
C PHE A 186 1.02 -2.56 -11.64
N ARG A 187 -0.30 -2.38 -11.56
CA ARG A 187 -1.26 -3.47 -11.40
C ARG A 187 -2.50 -3.26 -12.26
N ASP A 188 -2.91 -4.32 -12.91
CA ASP A 188 -4.13 -4.35 -13.68
C ASP A 188 -5.37 -4.37 -12.79
N TYR A 189 -6.50 -3.95 -13.35
CA TYR A 189 -7.80 -3.97 -12.71
C TYR A 189 -8.88 -4.29 -13.77
N PRO A 190 -9.86 -5.15 -13.54
CA PRO A 190 -10.11 -5.88 -12.31
C PRO A 190 -9.15 -7.04 -12.09
N ILE A 191 -8.93 -7.39 -10.84
CA ILE A 191 -8.08 -8.51 -10.46
C ILE A 191 -8.91 -9.78 -10.58
N GLU A 192 -8.62 -10.57 -11.61
CA GLU A 192 -9.37 -11.79 -11.91
C GLU A 192 -8.98 -12.96 -10.99
N ARG A 193 -7.71 -13.02 -10.61
CA ARG A 193 -7.15 -14.14 -9.83
C ARG A 193 -6.28 -13.65 -8.66
N PRO A 194 -6.89 -13.19 -7.56
CA PRO A 194 -6.15 -12.60 -6.43
C PRO A 194 -5.05 -13.50 -5.87
N GLN A 195 -5.25 -14.82 -5.88
CA GLN A 195 -4.29 -15.77 -5.32
C GLN A 195 -3.01 -15.90 -6.16
N GLU A 196 -3.14 -15.90 -7.49
CA GLU A 196 -1.98 -16.00 -8.40
C GLU A 196 -1.16 -14.71 -8.36
N GLU A 197 -1.82 -13.58 -8.30
CA GLU A 197 -1.20 -12.25 -8.26
C GLU A 197 -0.54 -11.94 -6.93
N ARG A 198 -1.07 -12.50 -5.82
CA ARG A 198 -0.55 -12.28 -4.48
C ARG A 198 0.95 -12.53 -4.38
N ALA A 199 1.43 -13.65 -4.90
CA ALA A 199 2.84 -14.03 -4.79
C ALA A 199 3.76 -12.99 -5.43
N VAL A 200 3.41 -12.50 -6.62
CA VAL A 200 4.18 -11.49 -7.34
C VAL A 200 4.19 -10.17 -6.56
N LEU A 201 3.01 -9.71 -6.15
CA LEU A 201 2.84 -8.45 -5.42
C LEU A 201 3.56 -8.46 -4.06
N VAL A 202 3.39 -9.52 -3.29
CA VAL A 202 4.06 -9.68 -1.99
C VAL A 202 5.58 -9.70 -2.16
N ASN A 203 6.11 -10.39 -3.16
CA ASN A 203 7.55 -10.41 -3.42
C ASN A 203 8.10 -9.03 -3.79
N GLN A 204 7.39 -8.24 -4.60
CA GLN A 204 7.78 -6.86 -4.93
C GLN A 204 7.80 -5.98 -3.68
N ILE A 205 6.77 -6.04 -2.84
CA ILE A 205 6.71 -5.28 -1.59
C ILE A 205 7.82 -5.71 -0.62
N LEU A 206 8.07 -7.00 -0.47
CA LEU A 206 9.16 -7.51 0.37
C LEU A 206 10.53 -7.09 -0.15
N HIS A 207 10.70 -6.95 -1.46
CA HIS A 207 11.91 -6.38 -2.03
C HIS A 207 12.14 -4.95 -1.53
N PHE A 208 11.11 -4.11 -1.53
CA PHE A 208 11.21 -2.73 -1.00
C PHE A 208 11.45 -2.69 0.51
N ILE A 209 10.76 -3.53 1.28
CA ILE A 209 10.96 -3.65 2.74
C ILE A 209 12.39 -4.11 3.07
N ARG A 210 12.95 -5.01 2.26
CA ARG A 210 14.34 -5.47 2.41
C ARG A 210 15.35 -4.34 2.20
N GLN A 211 15.10 -3.42 1.27
CA GLN A 211 15.94 -2.23 1.08
C GLN A 211 16.03 -1.36 2.35
N ASN A 212 14.97 -1.34 3.16
CA ASN A 212 14.94 -0.70 4.47
C ASN A 212 15.40 -1.61 5.63
N SER A 213 16.05 -2.74 5.33
CA SER A 213 16.52 -3.69 6.35
C SER A 213 15.40 -4.16 7.31
N TYR A 214 14.17 -4.29 6.82
CA TYR A 214 12.97 -4.66 7.58
C TYR A 214 12.69 -3.73 8.79
N GLN A 215 13.15 -2.51 8.74
CA GLN A 215 12.80 -1.50 9.75
C GLN A 215 11.32 -1.16 9.67
N THR A 216 10.78 -0.67 10.79
CA THR A 216 9.40 -0.20 10.88
C THR A 216 9.37 1.28 11.19
N LEU A 217 8.36 1.96 10.67
CA LEU A 217 8.01 3.32 11.00
C LEU A 217 7.04 3.30 12.19
N THR A 218 7.43 3.91 13.29
CA THR A 218 6.52 4.13 14.43
C THR A 218 5.61 5.30 14.08
N PRO A 219 4.28 5.11 14.03
CA PRO A 219 3.34 6.19 13.76
C PRO A 219 3.41 7.27 14.86
N ILE A 220 3.25 8.53 14.44
CA ILE A 220 3.23 9.70 15.33
C ILE A 220 1.83 9.88 15.91
#